data_a0fc029a437d0035626fa4d8257e7aa8
#
_entry.id   a0fc029a437d0035626fa4d8257e7aa8
#
_cell.length_a   1.000
_cell.length_b   1.000
_cell.length_c   1.000
_cell.angle_alpha   90.00
_cell.angle_beta   90.00
_cell.angle_gamma   90.00
#
_symmetry.space_group_name_H-M   'P 1'
#
loop_
_entity.id
_entity.type
_entity.pdbx_description
1 polymer ?
#
loop_
_entity_poly.entity_id
_entity_poly.type
_entity_poly.pdbx_seq_one_letter_code
_entity_poly.pdbx_strand_id
1 'polypeptide(L)'
;IYTYLLQQMGGRFTIIHALDGYDEISLTADTKVISNSGESIMTPEQLGKRLVMAEDIYGGDTPESAAALFLNILKGNGSWAQNAVVLANAAMALYTTEEFATYDEAFSTAVESLESGAAYRSFEKLISLQA
;
A
#
# COMPACT_ATOMS: atom_id res chain seq x y z
N ILE A 1 18.25 12.05 3.06
CA ILE A 1 19.27 11.02 3.41
C ILE A 1 18.95 9.71 2.68
N TYR A 2 17.78 9.13 2.81
CA TYR A 2 17.41 7.83 2.18
C TYR A 2 17.53 7.88 0.66
N THR A 3 17.08 8.93 0.01
CA THR A 3 17.20 9.10 -1.46
C THR A 3 18.66 8.96 -1.91
N TYR A 4 19.57 9.65 -1.23
CA TYR A 4 20.99 9.58 -1.54
C TYR A 4 21.55 8.16 -1.34
N LEU A 5 21.23 7.52 -0.22
CA LEU A 5 21.71 6.16 0.09
C LEU A 5 21.20 5.14 -0.93
N LEU A 6 19.89 5.18 -1.26
CA LEU A 6 19.31 4.24 -2.21
C LEU A 6 19.83 4.44 -3.62
N GLN A 7 20.08 5.69 -4.04
CA GLN A 7 20.74 5.99 -5.32
C GLN A 7 22.17 5.43 -5.39
N GLN A 8 22.92 5.48 -4.27
CA GLN A 8 24.29 4.92 -4.22
C GLN A 8 24.30 3.39 -4.24
N MET A 9 23.27 2.75 -3.68
CA MET A 9 23.16 1.29 -3.70
C MET A 9 22.81 0.74 -5.08
N GLY A 10 22.29 1.54 -5.98
CA GLY A 10 21.93 1.16 -7.34
C GLY A 10 20.78 0.13 -7.33
N GLY A 11 19.58 0.54 -7.54
CA GLY A 11 18.38 -0.31 -7.56
C GLY A 11 17.14 0.52 -7.76
N ARG A 12 16.02 -0.16 -7.88
CA ARG A 12 14.71 0.49 -7.93
C ARG A 12 14.27 0.78 -6.51
N PHE A 13 13.77 1.98 -6.29
CA PHE A 13 13.22 2.35 -5.00
C PHE A 13 12.07 3.36 -5.16
N THR A 14 11.18 3.33 -4.20
CA THR A 14 10.19 4.38 -3.96
C THR A 14 10.16 4.69 -2.47
N ILE A 15 10.30 5.95 -2.13
CA ILE A 15 10.12 6.45 -0.76
C ILE A 15 8.78 7.17 -0.75
N ILE A 16 7.93 6.83 0.18
CA ILE A 16 6.61 7.45 0.39
C ILE A 16 6.55 8.15 1.75
N HIS A 17 5.81 9.23 1.82
CA HIS A 17 5.53 9.96 3.04
C HIS A 17 4.20 10.69 2.91
N ALA A 18 3.21 10.30 3.70
CA ALA A 18 1.95 11.02 3.79
C ALA A 18 2.16 12.36 4.49
N LEU A 19 1.64 13.47 3.93
CA LEU A 19 1.92 14.82 4.43
C LEU A 19 1.26 15.12 5.78
N ASP A 20 0.37 14.27 6.25
CA ASP A 20 -0.23 14.29 7.60
C ASP A 20 0.49 13.41 8.63
N GLY A 21 1.63 12.81 8.25
CA GLY A 21 2.55 12.16 9.18
C GLY A 21 2.51 10.64 9.24
N TYR A 22 1.69 9.97 8.41
CA TYR A 22 1.79 8.51 8.26
C TYR A 22 3.03 8.12 7.45
N ASP A 23 3.60 6.98 7.76
CA ASP A 23 4.76 6.42 7.06
C ASP A 23 4.36 5.81 5.71
N GLU A 24 3.13 5.30 5.58
CA GLU A 24 2.56 4.71 4.37
C GLU A 24 1.59 5.66 3.67
N ILE A 25 1.07 5.26 2.52
CA ILE A 25 -0.04 5.94 1.85
C ILE A 25 -1.29 5.77 2.70
N SER A 26 -1.72 6.85 3.35
CA SER A 26 -2.89 6.85 4.25
C SER A 26 -4.21 7.14 3.52
N LEU A 27 -4.15 7.84 2.40
CA LEU A 27 -5.28 8.44 1.69
C LEU A 27 -6.07 9.48 2.50
N THR A 28 -5.57 9.87 3.69
CA THR A 28 -6.12 10.95 4.52
C THR A 28 -5.56 12.31 4.15
N ALA A 29 -4.45 12.33 3.42
CA ALA A 29 -3.79 13.51 2.87
C ALA A 29 -3.00 13.16 1.61
N ASP A 30 -2.42 14.19 0.99
CA ASP A 30 -1.49 14.02 -0.11
C ASP A 30 -0.25 13.23 0.34
N THR A 31 0.32 12.47 -0.58
CA THR A 31 1.53 11.67 -0.34
C THR A 31 2.68 12.18 -1.20
N LYS A 32 3.81 12.45 -0.56
CA LYS A 32 5.07 12.69 -1.23
C LYS A 32 5.67 11.36 -1.69
N VAL A 33 6.01 11.27 -2.96
CA VAL A 33 6.60 10.09 -3.59
C VAL A 33 7.95 10.50 -4.19
N ILE A 34 9.01 9.78 -3.82
CA ILE A 34 10.38 9.98 -4.34
C ILE A 34 10.85 8.65 -4.89
N SER A 35 11.25 8.62 -6.16
CA SER A 35 11.73 7.41 -6.84
C SER A 35 12.97 7.68 -7.68
N ASN A 36 13.44 6.69 -8.43
CA ASN A 36 14.51 6.86 -9.40
C ASN A 36 14.18 7.91 -10.48
N SER A 37 12.90 8.10 -10.80
CA SER A 37 12.43 9.07 -11.82
C SER A 37 12.26 10.49 -11.31
N GLY A 38 12.37 10.72 -9.99
CA GLY A 38 12.24 12.05 -9.38
C GLY A 38 11.29 12.09 -8.20
N GLU A 39 10.79 13.30 -7.91
CA GLU A 39 9.93 13.59 -6.78
C GLU A 39 8.58 14.15 -7.29
N SER A 40 7.49 13.72 -6.68
CA SER A 40 6.14 14.20 -6.94
C SER A 40 5.29 14.20 -5.68
N ILE A 41 4.18 14.94 -5.72
CA ILE A 41 3.10 14.85 -4.73
C ILE A 41 1.90 14.24 -5.45
N MET A 42 1.34 13.19 -4.87
CA MET A 42 0.15 12.50 -5.39
C MET A 42 -1.01 12.68 -4.42
N THR A 43 -2.17 13.03 -4.96
CA THR A 43 -3.38 13.20 -4.15
C THR A 43 -4.02 11.85 -3.83
N PRO A 44 -4.90 11.77 -2.81
CA PRO A 44 -5.67 10.56 -2.51
C PRO A 44 -6.45 10.03 -3.72
N GLU A 45 -7.00 10.93 -4.56
CA GLU A 45 -7.75 10.55 -5.77
C GLU A 45 -6.86 9.86 -6.80
N GLN A 46 -5.62 10.30 -6.94
CA GLN A 46 -4.64 9.67 -7.83
C GLN A 46 -4.17 8.30 -7.32
N LEU A 47 -4.13 8.13 -6.00
CA LEU A 47 -3.61 6.92 -5.35
C LEU A 47 -4.70 5.89 -5.01
N GLY A 48 -5.87 6.33 -4.58
CA GLY A 48 -6.89 5.42 -4.03
C GLY A 48 -8.32 5.76 -4.43
N LYS A 49 -8.52 6.74 -5.28
CA LYS A 49 -9.79 7.17 -5.87
C LYS A 49 -10.56 8.23 -5.07
N ARG A 50 -10.40 8.36 -3.76
CA ARG A 50 -10.97 9.45 -2.93
C ARG A 50 -10.27 9.57 -1.58
N LEU A 51 -10.44 10.73 -0.96
CA LEU A 51 -10.02 10.98 0.42
C LEU A 51 -10.72 10.03 1.40
N VAL A 52 -9.98 9.56 2.40
CA VAL A 52 -10.43 8.69 3.48
C VAL A 52 -10.36 9.46 4.79
N MET A 53 -11.23 9.17 5.75
CA MET A 53 -11.14 9.72 7.10
C MET A 53 -10.26 8.83 7.98
N ALA A 54 -9.53 9.43 8.92
CA ALA A 54 -8.61 8.68 9.80
C ALA A 54 -9.34 7.60 10.62
N GLU A 55 -10.57 7.87 11.03
CA GLU A 55 -11.41 6.92 11.77
C GLU A 55 -11.73 5.66 10.96
N ASP A 56 -11.84 5.79 9.62
CA ASP A 56 -12.18 4.67 8.72
C ASP A 56 -11.04 3.67 8.54
N ILE A 57 -9.80 4.09 8.86
CA ILE A 57 -8.60 3.27 8.72
C ILE A 57 -7.93 2.94 10.06
N TYR A 58 -8.64 3.17 11.17
CA TYR A 58 -8.13 2.87 12.49
C TYR A 58 -7.78 1.38 12.64
N GLY A 59 -6.54 1.10 13.06
CA GLY A 59 -5.95 -0.24 13.10
C GLY A 59 -6.27 -1.07 14.34
N GLY A 60 -7.03 -0.52 15.30
CA GLY A 60 -7.34 -1.19 16.58
C GLY A 60 -6.36 -0.86 17.71
N ASP A 61 -6.75 -1.19 18.96
CA ASP A 61 -6.01 -0.83 20.17
C ASP A 61 -4.97 -1.88 20.61
N THR A 62 -5.04 -3.08 20.04
CA THR A 62 -4.16 -4.19 20.44
C THR A 62 -3.61 -4.92 19.21
N PRO A 63 -2.45 -5.62 19.33
CA PRO A 63 -1.93 -6.46 18.27
C PRO A 63 -2.95 -7.50 17.76
N GLU A 64 -3.76 -8.06 18.65
CA GLU A 64 -4.76 -9.06 18.30
C GLU A 64 -5.89 -8.46 17.46
N SER A 65 -6.37 -7.25 17.82
CA SER A 65 -7.39 -6.56 17.02
C SER A 65 -6.84 -6.13 15.65
N ALA A 66 -5.59 -5.68 15.60
CA ALA A 66 -4.92 -5.33 14.35
C ALA A 66 -4.73 -6.56 13.45
N ALA A 67 -4.32 -7.69 14.00
CA ALA A 67 -4.19 -8.96 13.27
C ALA A 67 -5.54 -9.45 12.72
N ALA A 68 -6.60 -9.36 13.53
CA ALA A 68 -7.95 -9.74 13.10
C ALA A 68 -8.43 -8.84 11.94
N LEU A 69 -8.19 -7.52 12.02
CA LEU A 69 -8.50 -6.58 10.98
C LEU A 69 -7.72 -6.89 9.68
N PHE A 70 -6.42 -7.12 9.78
CA PHE A 70 -5.56 -7.50 8.67
C PHE A 70 -6.08 -8.75 7.94
N LEU A 71 -6.40 -9.82 8.69
CA LEU A 71 -6.95 -11.05 8.12
C LEU A 71 -8.31 -10.82 7.46
N ASN A 72 -9.15 -9.97 8.06
CA ASN A 72 -10.45 -9.62 7.49
C ASN A 72 -10.31 -8.91 6.15
N ILE A 73 -9.36 -7.97 6.03
CA ILE A 73 -9.06 -7.28 4.77
C ILE A 73 -8.57 -8.28 3.73
N LEU A 74 -7.59 -9.13 4.06
CA LEU A 74 -7.05 -10.13 3.12
C LEU A 74 -8.09 -11.12 2.61
N LYS A 75 -9.14 -11.40 3.40
CA LYS A 75 -10.28 -12.24 3.00
C LYS A 75 -11.33 -11.49 2.15
N GLY A 76 -11.06 -10.23 1.79
CA GLY A 76 -11.96 -9.40 1.01
C GLY A 76 -13.14 -8.79 1.78
N ASN A 77 -13.12 -8.85 3.11
CA ASN A 77 -14.20 -8.36 4.00
C ASN A 77 -13.88 -6.98 4.62
N GLY A 78 -12.81 -6.31 4.21
CA GLY A 78 -12.49 -4.97 4.66
C GLY A 78 -13.52 -3.94 4.21
N SER A 79 -13.63 -2.83 4.95
CA SER A 79 -14.39 -1.68 4.48
C SER A 79 -13.78 -1.11 3.19
N TRP A 80 -14.54 -0.26 2.48
CA TRP A 80 -13.99 0.39 1.28
C TRP A 80 -12.70 1.17 1.60
N ALA A 81 -12.66 1.92 2.70
CA ALA A 81 -11.51 2.71 3.10
C ALA A 81 -10.29 1.84 3.43
N GLN A 82 -10.47 0.77 4.20
CA GLN A 82 -9.43 -0.20 4.55
C GLN A 82 -8.84 -0.87 3.30
N ASN A 83 -9.69 -1.32 2.39
CA ASN A 83 -9.25 -1.91 1.13
C ASN A 83 -8.51 -0.88 0.27
N ALA A 84 -9.02 0.36 0.15
CA ALA A 84 -8.41 1.40 -0.65
C ALA A 84 -6.97 1.72 -0.19
N VAL A 85 -6.74 1.86 1.11
CA VAL A 85 -5.40 2.13 1.67
C VAL A 85 -4.44 0.96 1.41
N VAL A 86 -4.87 -0.28 1.66
CA VAL A 86 -4.04 -1.48 1.40
C VAL A 86 -3.71 -1.60 -0.08
N LEU A 87 -4.71 -1.38 -0.96
CA LEU A 87 -4.53 -1.45 -2.40
C LEU A 87 -3.61 -0.34 -2.93
N ALA A 88 -3.70 0.88 -2.40
CA ALA A 88 -2.82 1.98 -2.81
C ALA A 88 -1.35 1.69 -2.48
N ASN A 89 -1.06 1.15 -1.30
CA ASN A 89 0.28 0.75 -0.91
C ASN A 89 0.79 -0.45 -1.72
N ALA A 90 -0.03 -1.47 -1.93
CA ALA A 90 0.32 -2.63 -2.76
C ALA A 90 0.60 -2.22 -4.21
N ALA A 91 -0.23 -1.34 -4.79
CA ALA A 91 -0.03 -0.80 -6.12
C ALA A 91 1.28 -0.02 -6.25
N MET A 92 1.64 0.80 -5.25
CA MET A 92 2.90 1.52 -5.24
C MET A 92 4.10 0.58 -5.18
N ALA A 93 4.02 -0.49 -4.38
CA ALA A 93 5.06 -1.52 -4.34
C ALA A 93 5.21 -2.23 -5.69
N LEU A 94 4.11 -2.62 -6.33
CA LEU A 94 4.11 -3.22 -7.66
C LEU A 94 4.65 -2.24 -8.71
N TYR A 95 4.22 -0.99 -8.70
CA TYR A 95 4.69 0.04 -9.63
C TYR A 95 6.20 0.30 -9.51
N THR A 96 6.76 0.16 -8.30
CA THR A 96 8.21 0.28 -8.06
C THR A 96 9.02 -0.81 -8.79
N THR A 97 8.41 -1.96 -9.11
CA THR A 97 9.11 -3.03 -9.86
C THR A 97 9.38 -2.66 -11.32
N GLU A 98 8.73 -1.61 -11.85
CA GLU A 98 8.77 -1.19 -13.26
C GLU A 98 8.26 -2.28 -14.25
N GLU A 99 7.51 -3.26 -13.75
CA GLU A 99 6.83 -4.27 -14.58
C GLU A 99 5.49 -3.76 -15.13
N PHE A 100 5.02 -2.62 -14.61
CA PHE A 100 3.76 -1.96 -14.99
C PHE A 100 4.06 -0.61 -15.64
N ALA A 101 3.40 -0.31 -16.75
CA ALA A 101 3.60 0.96 -17.46
C ALA A 101 3.00 2.15 -16.69
N THR A 102 1.94 1.91 -15.91
CA THR A 102 1.24 2.93 -15.13
C THR A 102 0.92 2.46 -13.72
N TYR A 103 0.74 3.42 -12.81
CA TYR A 103 0.24 3.13 -11.46
C TYR A 103 -1.15 2.48 -11.50
N ASP A 104 -2.04 2.90 -12.41
CA ASP A 104 -3.39 2.35 -12.54
C ASP A 104 -3.39 0.86 -12.96
N GLU A 105 -2.44 0.41 -13.78
CA GLU A 105 -2.26 -1.01 -14.09
C GLU A 105 -1.82 -1.81 -12.85
N ALA A 106 -0.85 -1.29 -12.09
CA ALA A 106 -0.41 -1.88 -10.83
C ALA A 106 -1.56 -1.92 -9.81
N PHE A 107 -2.36 -0.87 -9.72
CA PHE A 107 -3.54 -0.81 -8.85
C PHE A 107 -4.59 -1.86 -9.23
N SER A 108 -4.88 -2.01 -10.52
CA SER A 108 -5.81 -3.03 -11.02
C SER A 108 -5.34 -4.46 -10.67
N THR A 109 -4.04 -4.71 -10.78
CA THR A 109 -3.44 -6.00 -10.39
C THR A 109 -3.55 -6.25 -8.88
N ALA A 110 -3.35 -5.22 -8.05
CA ALA A 110 -3.55 -5.33 -6.60
C ALA A 110 -5.01 -5.64 -6.25
N VAL A 111 -5.97 -4.99 -6.93
CA VAL A 111 -7.41 -5.27 -6.79
C VAL A 111 -7.71 -6.73 -7.13
N GLU A 112 -7.26 -7.22 -8.29
CA GLU A 112 -7.47 -8.61 -8.70
C GLU A 112 -6.89 -9.59 -7.68
N SER A 113 -5.69 -9.32 -7.15
CA SER A 113 -5.06 -10.16 -6.13
C SER A 113 -5.88 -10.25 -4.84
N LEU A 114 -6.45 -9.14 -4.39
CA LEU A 114 -7.29 -9.10 -3.20
C LEU A 114 -8.64 -9.81 -3.45
N GLU A 115 -9.35 -9.45 -4.52
CA GLU A 115 -10.70 -9.95 -4.83
C GLU A 115 -10.72 -11.46 -5.18
N SER A 116 -9.68 -11.95 -5.85
CA SER A 116 -9.53 -13.38 -6.14
C SER A 116 -9.10 -14.23 -4.94
N GLY A 117 -8.75 -13.59 -3.82
CA GLY A 117 -8.17 -14.25 -2.64
C GLY A 117 -6.72 -14.71 -2.82
N ALA A 118 -6.03 -14.29 -3.89
CA ALA A 118 -4.62 -14.64 -4.11
C ALA A 118 -3.71 -14.08 -3.02
N ALA A 119 -3.97 -12.86 -2.57
CA ALA A 119 -3.26 -12.23 -1.46
C ALA A 119 -3.38 -13.05 -0.16
N TYR A 120 -4.58 -13.51 0.17
CA TYR A 120 -4.81 -14.35 1.35
C TYR A 120 -4.10 -15.71 1.25
N ARG A 121 -4.17 -16.38 0.09
CA ARG A 121 -3.45 -17.65 -0.13
C ARG A 121 -1.92 -17.47 -0.02
N SER A 122 -1.37 -16.35 -0.48
CA SER A 122 0.06 -16.05 -0.35
C SER A 122 0.46 -15.89 1.12
N PHE A 123 -0.38 -15.23 1.90
CA PHE A 123 -0.18 -15.09 3.35
C PHE A 123 -0.25 -16.44 4.07
N GLU A 124 -1.27 -17.28 3.78
CA GLU A 124 -1.38 -18.62 4.37
C GLU A 124 -0.14 -19.46 4.06
N LYS A 125 0.36 -19.39 2.82
CA LYS A 125 1.59 -20.08 2.43
C LYS A 125 2.79 -19.60 3.25
N LEU A 126 2.95 -18.28 3.44
CA LEU A 126 4.02 -17.72 4.27
C LEU A 126 3.97 -18.26 5.71
N ILE A 127 2.79 -18.26 6.33
CA ILE A 127 2.61 -18.78 7.68
C ILE A 127 2.95 -20.27 7.75
N SER A 128 2.53 -21.06 6.77
CA SER A 128 2.82 -22.51 6.71
C SER A 128 4.31 -22.84 6.58
N LEU A 129 5.12 -21.93 6.08
CA LEU A 129 6.57 -22.09 5.96
C LEU A 129 7.33 -21.73 7.26
N GLN A 130 6.66 -21.09 8.20
CA GLN A 130 7.24 -20.70 9.50
C GLN A 130 6.89 -21.69 10.63
N ALA A 131 5.99 -22.64 10.38
CA ALA A 131 5.58 -23.68 11.32
C ALA A 131 6.45 -24.92 11.14
#